data_4af422cad33c76b37287582112c80f74
#
_entry.id   4af422cad33c76b37287582112c80f74
#
_cell.length_a   1.000
_cell.length_b   1.000
_cell.length_c   1.000
_cell.angle_alpha   90.00
_cell.angle_beta   90.00
_cell.angle_gamma   90.00
#
_symmetry.space_group_name_H-M   'P 1'
#
loop_
_entity.id
_entity.type
_entity.pdbx_description
1 polymer ?
#
loop_
_entity_poly.entity_id
_entity_poly.type
_entity_poly.pdbx_seq_one_letter_code
_entity_poly.pdbx_strand_id
1 'polypeptide(L)'
;MQPTQSMIHINRPITEFSEMYRQDQSIVNFIADAIAPNLGLPDKSDIYYTYSQADFMRDEVKERAAGTESEGTEYGLSESDYKCQRWALHKDLTDEDVKIADAMLDLHQDATQILMDKMLLRRETNIISTAFKTGVWSGGITGGDMTGQAHTSTPVWSAGNFCRWSDYSNSDPTTDVVTAVYDQAEVTGQQPNTLVLGPRVFTALKRHPDIREQYKYTSPDSITTDMLARVFEIERVLVPKSIVNTAPRGRDKSMGYLWGKDALLLYVAPRVALKTATAMLTITWNNAPGAAAGGQAISTIPNPLKKTERVEIEAFWTQKIIAAPMGTYFTTAVA
;
A
#
# COMPACT_ATOMS: atom_id res chain seq x y z
N MET A 1 3.01 33.88 45.74
CA MET A 1 4.00 34.50 44.82
C MET A 1 3.29 34.68 43.49
N GLN A 2 3.06 35.90 43.08
CA GLN A 2 2.55 36.10 41.71
C GLN A 2 3.69 35.85 40.72
N PRO A 3 3.45 35.12 39.62
CA PRO A 3 4.46 34.95 38.59
C PRO A 3 4.82 36.31 37.99
N THR A 4 6.09 36.66 38.05
CA THR A 4 6.62 37.85 37.40
C THR A 4 6.47 37.73 35.89
N GLN A 5 6.13 38.84 35.22
CA GLN A 5 5.97 38.91 33.74
C GLN A 5 7.14 38.31 32.94
N SER A 6 8.34 38.24 33.52
CA SER A 6 9.51 37.57 32.91
C SER A 6 9.44 36.05 32.88
N MET A 7 8.52 35.42 33.64
CA MET A 7 8.31 33.96 33.56
C MET A 7 7.30 33.56 32.47
N ILE A 8 6.59 34.53 31.90
CA ILE A 8 5.58 34.31 30.86
C ILE A 8 6.16 34.58 29.46
N HIS A 9 7.33 35.20 29.37
CA HIS A 9 8.02 35.36 28.09
C HIS A 9 8.65 34.04 27.67
N ILE A 10 7.95 33.34 26.80
CA ILE A 10 8.52 32.28 25.97
C ILE A 10 9.61 32.97 25.12
N ASN A 11 10.85 32.57 25.37
CA ASN A 11 12.01 33.19 24.73
C ASN A 11 11.89 32.95 23.22
N ARG A 12 11.69 33.99 22.40
CA ARG A 12 11.51 33.89 20.93
C ARG A 12 12.49 32.94 20.23
N PRO A 13 13.80 32.90 20.56
CA PRO A 13 14.74 31.97 19.97
C PRO A 13 14.43 30.49 20.27
N ILE A 14 13.73 30.18 21.35
CA ILE A 14 13.35 28.81 21.71
C ILE A 14 12.04 28.40 21.01
N THR A 15 11.16 29.35 20.73
CA THR A 15 9.94 29.12 19.95
C THR A 15 10.23 29.01 18.44
N GLU A 16 11.29 29.63 17.95
CA GLU A 16 11.76 29.49 16.57
C GLU A 16 12.35 28.11 16.29
N PHE A 17 12.74 27.39 17.34
CA PHE A 17 13.29 26.04 17.26
C PHE A 17 12.31 25.02 17.89
N SER A 18 11.21 24.77 17.21
CA SER A 18 10.31 23.67 17.58
C SER A 18 10.67 22.44 16.76
N GLU A 19 11.11 21.37 17.41
CA GLU A 19 11.30 20.09 16.76
C GLU A 19 9.93 19.40 16.56
N MET A 20 9.47 19.38 15.33
CA MET A 20 8.33 18.58 14.94
C MET A 20 8.83 17.22 14.42
N TYR A 21 8.65 16.15 15.20
CA TYR A 21 8.90 14.79 14.75
C TYR A 21 7.80 14.37 13.77
N ARG A 22 8.03 14.68 12.52
CA ARG A 22 7.16 14.31 11.40
C ARG A 22 7.86 13.27 10.54
N GLN A 23 7.10 12.32 10.00
CA GLN A 23 7.64 11.42 8.98
C GLN A 23 7.91 12.24 7.72
N ASP A 24 9.17 12.26 7.29
CA ASP A 24 9.53 12.91 6.04
C ASP A 24 8.90 12.13 4.87
N GLN A 25 7.95 12.75 4.20
CA GLN A 25 7.19 12.12 3.11
C GLN A 25 8.08 11.73 1.93
N SER A 26 9.22 12.39 1.75
CA SER A 26 10.19 12.04 0.70
C SER A 26 10.94 10.74 1.01
N ILE A 27 11.16 10.44 2.29
CA ILE A 27 11.87 9.23 2.75
C ILE A 27 10.91 8.08 3.00
N VAL A 28 9.75 8.37 3.58
CA VAL A 28 8.75 7.37 3.99
C VAL A 28 8.08 6.72 2.80
N ASN A 29 7.87 7.48 1.75
CA ASN A 29 7.25 7.04 0.50
C ASN A 29 5.96 6.24 0.75
N PHE A 30 4.85 6.95 0.98
CA PHE A 30 3.54 6.32 1.08
C PHE A 30 3.16 5.73 -0.28
N ILE A 31 3.00 4.41 -0.34
CA ILE A 31 2.80 3.67 -1.59
C ILE A 31 1.38 3.15 -1.78
N ALA A 32 0.47 3.50 -0.86
CA ALA A 32 -0.92 3.07 -0.92
C ALA A 32 -1.56 3.29 -2.31
N ASP A 33 -1.40 4.48 -2.87
CA ASP A 33 -1.98 4.83 -4.18
C ASP A 33 -1.21 4.22 -5.36
N ALA A 34 0.06 3.86 -5.14
CA ALA A 34 0.87 3.17 -6.15
C ALA A 34 0.51 1.68 -6.28
N ILE A 35 0.04 1.04 -5.19
CA ILE A 35 -0.39 -0.36 -5.15
C ILE A 35 -1.86 -0.49 -5.51
N ALA A 36 -2.69 0.37 -4.95
CA ALA A 36 -4.14 0.40 -5.15
C ALA A 36 -4.55 1.75 -5.74
N PRO A 37 -4.49 1.91 -7.06
CA PRO A 37 -4.87 3.15 -7.73
C PRO A 37 -6.28 3.59 -7.35
N ASN A 38 -6.48 4.90 -7.29
CA ASN A 38 -7.75 5.49 -6.88
C ASN A 38 -8.77 5.48 -8.02
N LEU A 39 -9.95 4.93 -7.75
CA LEU A 39 -11.12 4.99 -8.63
C LEU A 39 -12.23 5.77 -7.93
N GLY A 40 -12.51 6.97 -8.45
CA GLY A 40 -13.63 7.80 -7.96
C GLY A 40 -14.94 7.38 -8.57
N LEU A 41 -15.91 6.98 -7.75
CA LEU A 41 -17.25 6.60 -8.16
C LEU A 41 -18.30 7.58 -7.60
N PRO A 42 -19.43 7.77 -8.31
CA PRO A 42 -20.47 8.69 -7.87
C PRO A 42 -21.22 8.19 -6.63
N ASP A 43 -21.34 6.87 -6.47
CA ASP A 43 -22.14 6.24 -5.43
C ASP A 43 -21.32 5.70 -4.28
N LYS A 44 -21.87 5.77 -3.06
CA LYS A 44 -21.23 5.30 -1.83
C LYS A 44 -21.09 3.78 -1.78
N SER A 45 -22.03 3.06 -2.36
CA SER A 45 -22.06 1.61 -2.44
C SER A 45 -22.77 1.19 -3.70
N ASP A 46 -22.23 0.19 -4.39
CA ASP A 46 -22.83 -0.35 -5.61
C ASP A 46 -22.31 -1.78 -5.87
N ILE A 47 -22.90 -2.45 -6.84
CA ILE A 47 -22.50 -3.77 -7.31
C ILE A 47 -21.69 -3.60 -8.58
N TYR A 48 -20.58 -4.31 -8.70
CA TYR A 48 -19.80 -4.39 -9.91
C TYR A 48 -19.69 -5.83 -10.41
N TYR A 49 -19.60 -5.98 -11.72
CA TYR A 49 -19.52 -7.29 -12.35
C TYR A 49 -18.06 -7.68 -12.61
N THR A 50 -17.72 -8.92 -12.27
CA THR A 50 -16.45 -9.56 -12.63
C THR A 50 -16.71 -10.62 -13.70
N TYR A 51 -15.93 -10.55 -14.78
CA TYR A 51 -16.01 -11.50 -15.87
C TYR A 51 -15.22 -12.76 -15.56
N SER A 52 -15.72 -13.92 -15.99
CA SER A 52 -15.00 -15.18 -15.92
C SER A 52 -13.76 -15.13 -16.81
N GLN A 53 -12.57 -15.27 -16.22
CA GLN A 53 -11.32 -15.28 -16.96
C GLN A 53 -11.21 -16.50 -17.88
N ALA A 54 -11.67 -17.66 -17.43
CA ALA A 54 -11.60 -18.92 -18.16
C ALA A 54 -12.34 -18.83 -19.51
N ASP A 55 -13.46 -18.10 -19.54
CA ASP A 55 -14.25 -17.99 -20.76
C ASP A 55 -13.59 -17.09 -21.82
N PHE A 56 -12.87 -16.05 -21.35
CA PHE A 56 -12.13 -15.15 -22.27
C PHE A 56 -10.84 -15.76 -22.84
N MET A 57 -10.28 -16.80 -22.20
CA MET A 57 -9.02 -17.44 -22.61
C MET A 57 -9.25 -18.80 -23.27
N ARG A 58 -10.51 -19.17 -23.56
CA ARG A 58 -10.82 -20.42 -24.21
C ARG A 58 -10.77 -20.27 -25.73
N ASP A 59 -10.07 -21.18 -26.40
CA ASP A 59 -10.09 -21.29 -27.86
C ASP A 59 -11.34 -22.03 -28.29
N GLU A 60 -12.35 -21.29 -28.76
CA GLU A 60 -13.66 -21.83 -29.20
C GLU A 60 -13.88 -21.65 -30.71
N VAL A 61 -12.94 -21.00 -31.41
CA VAL A 61 -13.08 -20.75 -32.83
C VAL A 61 -12.86 -22.02 -33.62
N LYS A 62 -13.88 -22.43 -34.40
CA LYS A 62 -13.80 -23.59 -35.29
C LYS A 62 -14.03 -23.21 -36.75
N GLU A 63 -13.43 -23.99 -37.65
CA GLU A 63 -13.65 -23.84 -39.09
C GLU A 63 -15.10 -24.16 -39.43
N ARG A 64 -15.72 -23.26 -40.21
CA ARG A 64 -17.11 -23.38 -40.61
C ARG A 64 -17.22 -23.73 -42.06
N ALA A 65 -17.99 -24.78 -42.39
CA ALA A 65 -18.34 -25.10 -43.75
C ALA A 65 -19.41 -24.13 -44.35
N ALA A 66 -19.35 -23.89 -45.61
CA ALA A 66 -20.33 -23.01 -46.25
C ALA A 66 -21.77 -23.56 -46.09
N GLY A 67 -22.69 -22.70 -45.61
CA GLY A 67 -24.09 -23.04 -45.40
C GLY A 67 -24.42 -23.66 -44.03
N THR A 68 -23.45 -23.79 -43.11
CA THR A 68 -23.69 -24.26 -41.71
C THR A 68 -23.75 -23.08 -40.74
N GLU A 69 -24.31 -23.29 -39.55
CA GLU A 69 -24.37 -22.30 -38.49
C GLU A 69 -22.98 -22.20 -37.77
N SER A 70 -22.63 -21.01 -37.29
CA SER A 70 -21.42 -20.80 -36.47
C SER A 70 -21.66 -21.27 -35.04
N GLU A 71 -20.60 -21.73 -34.34
CA GLU A 71 -20.69 -21.99 -32.89
C GLU A 71 -20.89 -20.69 -32.13
N GLY A 72 -21.74 -20.74 -31.08
CA GLY A 72 -21.96 -19.65 -30.14
C GLY A 72 -20.99 -19.73 -28.98
N THR A 73 -20.59 -18.59 -28.44
CA THR A 73 -19.82 -18.49 -27.21
C THR A 73 -20.62 -17.77 -26.14
N GLU A 74 -20.45 -18.16 -24.89
CA GLU A 74 -21.06 -17.54 -23.73
C GLU A 74 -20.00 -17.18 -22.71
N TYR A 75 -20.24 -16.18 -21.86
CA TYR A 75 -19.34 -15.82 -20.77
C TYR A 75 -20.10 -15.68 -19.45
N GLY A 76 -19.47 -16.14 -18.35
CA GLY A 76 -20.00 -16.01 -17.01
C GLY A 76 -19.74 -14.65 -16.41
N LEU A 77 -20.75 -14.12 -15.70
CA LEU A 77 -20.65 -12.90 -14.90
C LEU A 77 -20.87 -13.22 -13.44
N SER A 78 -19.95 -12.77 -12.58
CA SER A 78 -20.08 -12.81 -11.13
C SER A 78 -20.29 -11.40 -10.60
N GLU A 79 -21.10 -11.27 -9.55
CA GLU A 79 -21.38 -10.01 -8.89
C GLU A 79 -20.53 -9.85 -7.63
N SER A 80 -20.04 -8.66 -7.41
CA SER A 80 -19.36 -8.27 -6.17
C SER A 80 -19.77 -6.84 -5.80
N ASP A 81 -19.83 -6.54 -4.51
CA ASP A 81 -20.24 -5.25 -4.00
C ASP A 81 -19.06 -4.44 -3.45
N TYR A 82 -19.22 -3.13 -3.38
CA TYR A 82 -18.35 -2.26 -2.62
C TYR A 82 -19.15 -1.30 -1.75
N LYS A 83 -18.54 -0.87 -0.63
CA LYS A 83 -19.12 0.13 0.25
C LYS A 83 -18.01 1.01 0.81
N CYS A 84 -18.02 2.31 0.44
CA CYS A 84 -17.08 3.29 0.96
C CYS A 84 -17.38 3.58 2.43
N GLN A 85 -16.36 3.44 3.26
CA GLN A 85 -16.41 3.76 4.68
C GLN A 85 -16.02 5.22 4.90
N ARG A 86 -16.63 5.85 5.92
CA ARG A 86 -16.26 7.20 6.35
C ARG A 86 -15.12 7.11 7.37
N TRP A 87 -14.02 7.76 7.07
CA TRP A 87 -12.88 7.93 7.94
C TRP A 87 -12.79 9.38 8.34
N ALA A 88 -12.78 9.66 9.62
CA ALA A 88 -12.72 11.04 10.12
C ALA A 88 -11.78 11.15 11.31
N LEU A 89 -11.10 12.27 11.42
CA LEU A 89 -10.27 12.62 12.55
C LEU A 89 -10.30 14.13 12.74
N HIS A 90 -10.36 14.57 14.00
CA HIS A 90 -10.38 15.99 14.30
C HIS A 90 -9.37 16.37 15.40
N LYS A 91 -9.02 17.64 15.42
CA LYS A 91 -8.28 18.30 16.48
C LYS A 91 -9.04 19.56 16.89
N ASP A 92 -9.35 19.69 18.17
CA ASP A 92 -9.94 20.90 18.73
C ASP A 92 -8.81 21.87 19.13
N LEU A 93 -8.93 23.12 18.73
CA LEU A 93 -8.05 24.24 19.07
C LEU A 93 -8.84 25.17 19.97
N THR A 94 -8.30 25.56 21.13
CA THR A 94 -8.97 26.52 21.99
C THR A 94 -8.72 27.94 21.52
N ASP A 95 -9.72 28.83 21.68
CA ASP A 95 -9.57 30.26 21.32
C ASP A 95 -8.43 30.91 22.11
N GLU A 96 -8.11 30.39 23.28
CA GLU A 96 -7.02 30.85 24.14
C GLU A 96 -5.67 30.46 23.53
N ASP A 97 -5.50 29.20 23.12
CA ASP A 97 -4.27 28.69 22.50
C ASP A 97 -3.96 29.44 21.21
N VAL A 98 -4.99 29.69 20.39
CA VAL A 98 -4.86 30.42 19.13
C VAL A 98 -4.42 31.89 19.36
N LYS A 99 -4.91 32.53 20.45
CA LYS A 99 -4.53 33.91 20.79
C LYS A 99 -3.17 34.02 21.45
N ILE A 100 -2.76 33.00 22.18
CA ILE A 100 -1.45 32.93 22.87
C ILE A 100 -0.34 32.50 21.88
N ALA A 101 -0.71 31.76 20.85
CA ALA A 101 0.25 31.33 19.84
C ALA A 101 0.93 32.55 19.20
N ASP A 102 2.25 32.50 19.18
CA ASP A 102 3.06 33.53 18.52
C ASP A 102 2.74 33.58 17.02
N ALA A 103 2.93 34.72 16.39
CA ALA A 103 2.67 34.94 14.97
C ALA A 103 3.41 33.97 14.02
N MET A 104 4.40 33.23 14.54
CA MET A 104 5.17 32.21 13.82
C MET A 104 4.56 30.81 13.88
N LEU A 105 3.61 30.55 14.79
CA LEU A 105 2.96 29.25 14.98
C LEU A 105 1.51 29.30 14.45
N ASP A 106 1.33 28.82 13.23
CA ASP A 106 -0.02 28.63 12.68
C ASP A 106 -0.58 27.28 13.16
N LEU A 107 -1.30 27.31 14.29
CA LEU A 107 -1.90 26.10 14.88
C LEU A 107 -2.91 25.42 13.95
N HIS A 108 -3.56 26.16 13.05
CA HIS A 108 -4.50 25.57 12.08
C HIS A 108 -3.75 24.82 11.00
N GLN A 109 -2.66 25.37 10.51
CA GLN A 109 -1.81 24.71 9.52
C GLN A 109 -1.18 23.44 10.10
N ASP A 110 -0.63 23.53 11.31
CA ASP A 110 -0.06 22.37 12.01
C ASP A 110 -1.09 21.29 12.26
N ALA A 111 -2.30 21.66 12.71
CA ALA A 111 -3.40 20.73 12.93
C ALA A 111 -3.77 20.02 11.61
N THR A 112 -3.92 20.77 10.54
CA THR A 112 -4.24 20.23 9.21
C THR A 112 -3.17 19.24 8.73
N GLN A 113 -1.90 19.59 8.85
CA GLN A 113 -0.78 18.73 8.45
C GLN A 113 -0.75 17.43 9.23
N ILE A 114 -0.89 17.50 10.57
CA ILE A 114 -0.92 16.31 11.44
C ILE A 114 -2.10 15.41 11.09
N LEU A 115 -3.26 15.98 10.81
CA LEU A 115 -4.46 15.22 10.43
C LEU A 115 -4.29 14.53 9.08
N MET A 116 -3.69 15.21 8.10
CA MET A 116 -3.39 14.62 6.79
C MET A 116 -2.38 13.47 6.90
N ASP A 117 -1.29 13.64 7.64
CA ASP A 117 -0.29 12.58 7.83
C ASP A 117 -0.90 11.34 8.50
N LYS A 118 -1.79 11.53 9.48
CA LYS A 118 -2.52 10.41 10.11
C LYS A 118 -3.50 9.74 9.16
N MET A 119 -4.12 10.49 8.27
CA MET A 119 -5.01 9.92 7.25
C MET A 119 -4.24 9.07 6.24
N LEU A 120 -3.08 9.55 5.77
CA LEU A 120 -2.18 8.79 4.89
C LEU A 120 -1.69 7.52 5.58
N LEU A 121 -1.24 7.62 6.83
CA LEU A 121 -0.82 6.46 7.61
C LEU A 121 -1.96 5.44 7.78
N ARG A 122 -3.19 5.90 8.00
CA ARG A 122 -4.36 5.00 8.08
C ARG A 122 -4.61 4.29 6.76
N ARG A 123 -4.42 4.99 5.64
CA ARG A 123 -4.56 4.43 4.30
C ARG A 123 -3.55 3.31 4.04
N GLU A 124 -2.29 3.52 4.42
CA GLU A 124 -1.24 2.48 4.40
C GLU A 124 -1.60 1.28 5.29
N THR A 125 -1.98 1.54 6.53
CA THR A 125 -2.34 0.49 7.48
C THR A 125 -3.49 -0.37 6.96
N ASN A 126 -4.44 0.25 6.26
CA ASN A 126 -5.59 -0.46 5.71
C ASN A 126 -5.18 -1.37 4.53
N ILE A 127 -4.27 -0.92 3.66
CA ILE A 127 -3.72 -1.79 2.59
C ILE A 127 -3.02 -3.01 3.19
N ILE A 128 -2.18 -2.80 4.20
CA ILE A 128 -1.48 -3.91 4.84
C ILE A 128 -2.46 -4.91 5.44
N SER A 129 -3.47 -4.43 6.16
CA SER A 129 -4.49 -5.31 6.74
C SER A 129 -5.34 -6.04 5.70
N THR A 130 -5.42 -5.54 4.48
CA THR A 130 -6.21 -6.11 3.39
C THR A 130 -5.37 -7.01 2.48
N ALA A 131 -4.17 -6.57 2.09
CA ALA A 131 -3.34 -7.20 1.07
C ALA A 131 -2.22 -8.08 1.64
N PHE A 132 -1.66 -7.74 2.81
CA PHE A 132 -0.60 -8.52 3.46
C PHE A 132 -1.18 -9.52 4.45
N LYS A 133 -2.00 -10.40 3.93
CA LYS A 133 -2.69 -11.44 4.70
C LYS A 133 -2.71 -12.73 3.88
N THR A 134 -2.48 -13.85 4.55
CA THR A 134 -2.58 -15.18 3.96
C THR A 134 -4.01 -15.54 3.56
N GLY A 135 -4.17 -16.31 2.50
CA GLY A 135 -5.46 -16.79 2.00
C GLY A 135 -6.28 -15.77 1.23
N VAL A 136 -5.67 -14.63 0.84
CA VAL A 136 -6.34 -13.55 0.11
C VAL A 136 -5.99 -13.57 -1.37
N TRP A 137 -4.77 -13.98 -1.69
CA TRP A 137 -4.27 -14.05 -3.06
C TRP A 137 -4.33 -15.49 -3.56
N SER A 138 -4.61 -15.67 -4.83
CA SER A 138 -4.74 -17.00 -5.47
C SER A 138 -4.00 -17.09 -6.79
N GLY A 139 -3.13 -16.12 -7.07
CA GLY A 139 -2.31 -16.08 -8.29
C GLY A 139 -1.01 -16.85 -8.15
N GLY A 140 -0.51 -17.34 -9.24
CA GLY A 140 0.77 -18.00 -9.33
C GLY A 140 0.78 -19.42 -8.77
N ILE A 141 1.71 -19.69 -7.89
CA ILE A 141 1.94 -21.01 -7.30
C ILE A 141 0.77 -21.43 -6.42
N THR A 142 0.52 -22.71 -6.33
CA THR A 142 -0.61 -23.36 -5.65
C THR A 142 -1.00 -22.66 -4.33
N GLY A 143 -2.05 -21.85 -4.37
CA GLY A 143 -2.58 -21.14 -3.22
C GLY A 143 -2.22 -19.66 -3.11
N GLY A 144 -1.35 -19.11 -3.96
CA GLY A 144 -1.02 -17.68 -3.99
C GLY A 144 -0.23 -17.14 -2.79
N ASP A 145 -0.07 -17.95 -1.76
CA ASP A 145 0.70 -17.63 -0.55
C ASP A 145 1.97 -18.48 -0.49
N MET A 146 3.11 -17.81 -0.42
CA MET A 146 4.41 -18.42 -0.26
C MET A 146 4.93 -18.19 1.16
N THR A 147 5.27 -19.25 1.87
CA THR A 147 5.79 -19.15 3.25
C THR A 147 7.28 -19.40 3.30
N GLY A 148 8.04 -18.42 3.77
CA GLY A 148 9.49 -18.53 3.95
C GLY A 148 9.85 -19.52 5.06
N GLN A 149 10.58 -20.58 4.69
CA GLN A 149 11.04 -21.61 5.60
C GLN A 149 12.52 -21.44 5.93
N ALA A 150 12.94 -21.86 7.13
CA ALA A 150 14.34 -22.04 7.42
C ALA A 150 14.85 -23.28 6.67
N HIS A 151 15.98 -23.16 5.98
CA HIS A 151 16.57 -24.29 5.26
C HIS A 151 17.12 -25.32 6.25
N THR A 152 16.80 -26.58 6.02
CA THR A 152 17.32 -27.70 6.81
C THR A 152 18.14 -28.73 6.01
N SER A 153 17.94 -28.89 4.70
CA SER A 153 18.76 -29.82 3.89
C SER A 153 18.45 -29.88 2.40
N THR A 154 17.40 -29.24 1.89
CA THR A 154 17.07 -29.23 0.45
C THR A 154 16.42 -27.92 0.06
N PRO A 155 16.75 -27.28 -1.06
CA PRO A 155 16.05 -26.08 -1.50
C PRO A 155 14.57 -26.42 -1.68
N VAL A 156 13.72 -25.75 -0.90
CA VAL A 156 12.31 -26.09 -0.84
C VAL A 156 11.52 -25.08 -1.67
N TRP A 157 11.72 -25.13 -2.95
CA TRP A 157 10.70 -24.64 -3.86
C TRP A 157 9.71 -25.79 -4.08
N SER A 158 8.64 -25.84 -3.33
CA SER A 158 7.53 -26.74 -3.55
C SER A 158 6.26 -26.19 -2.91
N ALA A 159 5.15 -26.31 -3.64
CA ALA A 159 3.77 -26.13 -3.17
C ALA A 159 3.60 -25.12 -2.01
N GLY A 160 3.86 -23.87 -2.25
CA GLY A 160 3.61 -22.80 -1.28
C GLY A 160 4.74 -22.47 -0.31
N ASN A 161 5.97 -23.00 -0.50
CA ASN A 161 7.11 -22.72 0.37
C ASN A 161 8.33 -22.30 -0.44
N PHE A 162 9.15 -21.42 0.13
CA PHE A 162 10.45 -21.01 -0.40
C PHE A 162 11.47 -20.88 0.74
N CYS A 163 12.76 -20.87 0.42
CA CYS A 163 13.79 -20.64 1.40
C CYS A 163 13.84 -19.14 1.76
N ARG A 164 13.90 -18.81 3.07
CA ARG A 164 13.99 -17.40 3.50
C ARG A 164 15.18 -16.71 2.88
N TRP A 165 14.97 -15.56 2.29
CA TRP A 165 16.01 -14.76 1.62
C TRP A 165 17.09 -14.20 2.58
N SER A 166 16.91 -14.37 3.89
CA SER A 166 17.97 -14.13 4.87
C SER A 166 18.95 -15.29 5.06
N ASP A 167 18.65 -16.45 4.49
CA ASP A 167 19.58 -17.60 4.43
C ASP A 167 20.41 -17.53 3.16
N TYR A 168 21.50 -16.77 3.21
CA TYR A 168 22.35 -16.48 2.06
C TYR A 168 23.07 -17.68 1.45
N SER A 169 23.04 -18.84 2.09
CA SER A 169 23.72 -20.06 1.62
C SER A 169 22.80 -20.96 0.80
N ASN A 170 21.50 -20.86 0.99
CA ASN A 170 20.54 -21.84 0.48
C ASN A 170 19.35 -21.21 -0.24
N SER A 171 19.14 -19.89 -0.14
CA SER A 171 18.06 -19.21 -0.83
C SER A 171 18.50 -18.68 -2.19
N ASP A 172 17.58 -18.66 -3.14
CA ASP A 172 17.74 -18.03 -4.45
C ASP A 172 16.54 -17.10 -4.71
N PRO A 173 16.61 -15.86 -4.22
CA PRO A 173 15.51 -14.90 -4.38
C PRO A 173 15.24 -14.55 -5.85
N THR A 174 16.23 -14.68 -6.72
CA THR A 174 16.05 -14.38 -8.15
C THR A 174 15.13 -15.42 -8.79
N THR A 175 15.45 -16.69 -8.61
CA THR A 175 14.62 -17.79 -9.13
C THR A 175 13.23 -17.76 -8.50
N ASP A 176 13.12 -17.52 -7.18
CA ASP A 176 11.85 -17.47 -6.46
C ASP A 176 10.89 -16.42 -7.03
N VAL A 177 11.38 -15.19 -7.23
CA VAL A 177 10.54 -14.09 -7.73
C VAL A 177 10.25 -14.25 -9.21
N VAL A 178 11.24 -14.62 -10.03
CA VAL A 178 11.06 -14.81 -11.48
C VAL A 178 10.10 -15.96 -11.77
N THR A 179 10.18 -17.07 -11.04
CA THR A 179 9.21 -18.16 -11.16
C THR A 179 7.80 -17.69 -10.82
N ALA A 180 7.65 -16.94 -9.73
CA ALA A 180 6.34 -16.38 -9.35
C ALA A 180 5.78 -15.40 -10.40
N VAL A 181 6.66 -14.64 -11.10
CA VAL A 181 6.26 -13.75 -12.19
C VAL A 181 5.68 -14.55 -13.37
N TYR A 182 6.34 -15.63 -13.79
CA TYR A 182 5.87 -16.45 -14.88
C TYR A 182 4.64 -17.27 -14.53
N ASP A 183 4.60 -17.87 -13.33
CA ASP A 183 3.42 -18.61 -12.85
C ASP A 183 2.16 -17.72 -12.76
N GLN A 184 2.32 -16.49 -12.27
CA GLN A 184 1.23 -15.53 -12.24
C GLN A 184 0.81 -15.11 -13.66
N ALA A 185 1.77 -14.93 -14.57
CA ALA A 185 1.48 -14.61 -15.97
C ALA A 185 0.77 -15.75 -16.69
N GLU A 186 1.13 -17.01 -16.41
CA GLU A 186 0.46 -18.20 -16.96
C GLU A 186 -1.01 -18.26 -16.52
N VAL A 187 -1.28 -18.01 -15.22
CA VAL A 187 -2.64 -18.06 -14.69
C VAL A 187 -3.49 -16.89 -15.15
N THR A 188 -2.91 -15.68 -15.25
CA THR A 188 -3.70 -14.45 -15.45
C THR A 188 -3.63 -13.89 -16.87
N GLY A 189 -2.68 -14.33 -17.68
CA GLY A 189 -2.37 -13.71 -18.97
C GLY A 189 -1.79 -12.31 -18.86
N GLN A 190 -1.42 -11.86 -17.64
CA GLN A 190 -0.84 -10.55 -17.38
C GLN A 190 0.42 -10.71 -16.53
N GLN A 191 1.52 -10.13 -17.01
CA GLN A 191 2.78 -10.15 -16.25
C GLN A 191 2.70 -9.15 -15.10
N PRO A 192 3.00 -9.56 -13.84
CA PRO A 192 3.06 -8.64 -12.71
C PRO A 192 4.14 -7.59 -12.93
N ASN A 193 3.85 -6.36 -12.55
CA ASN A 193 4.71 -5.21 -12.82
C ASN A 193 5.24 -4.53 -11.55
N THR A 194 4.71 -4.88 -10.39
CA THR A 194 5.04 -4.20 -9.13
C THR A 194 5.39 -5.20 -8.04
N LEU A 195 6.58 -5.07 -7.46
CA LEU A 195 6.99 -5.82 -6.27
C LEU A 195 7.12 -4.86 -5.08
N VAL A 196 6.41 -5.16 -4.03
CA VAL A 196 6.45 -4.42 -2.75
C VAL A 196 7.31 -5.19 -1.77
N LEU A 197 8.34 -4.57 -1.24
CA LEU A 197 9.26 -5.18 -0.29
C LEU A 197 9.24 -4.43 1.04
N GLY A 198 9.11 -5.16 2.15
CA GLY A 198 9.37 -4.58 3.45
C GLY A 198 10.83 -4.06 3.57
N PRO A 199 11.12 -3.02 4.36
CA PRO A 199 12.47 -2.46 4.46
C PRO A 199 13.53 -3.47 4.89
N ARG A 200 13.14 -4.44 5.73
CA ARG A 200 14.03 -5.53 6.18
C ARG A 200 14.34 -6.52 5.05
N VAL A 201 13.33 -6.82 4.24
CA VAL A 201 13.47 -7.70 3.05
C VAL A 201 14.41 -7.05 2.04
N PHE A 202 14.21 -5.77 1.74
CA PHE A 202 15.11 -5.03 0.84
C PHE A 202 16.56 -5.03 1.33
N THR A 203 16.77 -4.87 2.64
CA THR A 203 18.12 -4.91 3.22
C THR A 203 18.78 -6.29 3.09
N ALA A 204 18.01 -7.37 3.23
CA ALA A 204 18.50 -8.73 3.04
C ALA A 204 18.85 -8.99 1.58
N LEU A 205 17.97 -8.64 0.63
CA LEU A 205 18.21 -8.78 -0.81
C LEU A 205 19.44 -7.99 -1.28
N LYS A 206 19.62 -6.78 -0.79
CA LYS A 206 20.80 -5.95 -1.09
C LYS A 206 22.12 -6.60 -0.68
N ARG A 207 22.10 -7.47 0.33
CA ARG A 207 23.29 -8.18 0.85
C ARG A 207 23.44 -9.58 0.25
N HIS A 208 22.41 -10.07 -0.47
CA HIS A 208 22.39 -11.41 -1.02
C HIS A 208 23.55 -11.64 -2.01
N PRO A 209 24.34 -12.73 -1.87
CA PRO A 209 25.51 -12.97 -2.71
C PRO A 209 25.15 -13.09 -4.19
N ASP A 210 24.07 -13.81 -4.54
CA ASP A 210 23.66 -14.04 -5.92
C ASP A 210 23.29 -12.74 -6.65
N ILE A 211 22.57 -11.84 -5.97
CA ILE A 211 22.24 -10.53 -6.52
C ILE A 211 23.49 -9.66 -6.66
N ARG A 212 24.40 -9.71 -5.67
CA ARG A 212 25.65 -8.95 -5.72
C ARG A 212 26.60 -9.46 -6.79
N GLU A 213 26.62 -10.76 -7.04
CA GLU A 213 27.51 -11.36 -8.03
C GLU A 213 27.11 -10.94 -9.46
N GLN A 214 25.81 -10.79 -9.74
CA GLN A 214 25.32 -10.29 -11.03
C GLN A 214 25.80 -8.86 -11.34
N TYR A 215 26.01 -8.02 -10.32
CA TYR A 215 26.45 -6.63 -10.50
C TYR A 215 27.92 -6.39 -10.18
N LYS A 216 28.68 -7.39 -9.78
CA LYS A 216 30.07 -7.28 -9.35
C LYS A 216 31.00 -6.57 -10.34
N TYR A 217 30.75 -6.74 -11.63
CA TYR A 217 31.57 -6.16 -12.71
C TYR A 217 30.91 -4.97 -13.40
N THR A 218 29.67 -4.66 -13.12
CA THR A 218 28.91 -3.67 -13.88
C THR A 218 28.79 -2.33 -13.14
N SER A 219 28.67 -2.35 -11.82
CA SER A 219 28.54 -1.14 -11.01
C SER A 219 29.11 -1.33 -9.62
N PRO A 220 30.06 -0.48 -9.18
CA PRO A 220 30.58 -0.49 -7.81
C PRO A 220 29.57 0.10 -6.81
N ASP A 221 28.48 0.71 -7.31
CA ASP A 221 27.48 1.39 -6.49
C ASP A 221 26.59 0.43 -5.69
N SER A 222 25.95 0.99 -4.69
CA SER A 222 25.00 0.26 -3.88
C SER A 222 23.77 -0.15 -4.69
N ILE A 223 23.34 -1.41 -4.57
CA ILE A 223 22.13 -1.94 -5.24
C ILE A 223 20.94 -1.07 -4.95
N THR A 224 20.30 -0.57 -6.00
CA THR A 224 19.10 0.27 -5.97
C THR A 224 17.83 -0.54 -6.25
N THR A 225 16.66 0.07 -6.05
CA THR A 225 15.36 -0.54 -6.37
C THR A 225 15.24 -0.84 -7.87
N ASP A 226 15.78 0.03 -8.74
CA ASP A 226 15.72 -0.13 -10.19
C ASP A 226 16.60 -1.29 -10.67
N MET A 227 17.74 -1.51 -10.01
CA MET A 227 18.60 -2.66 -10.29
C MET A 227 17.87 -3.97 -9.91
N LEU A 228 17.22 -4.01 -8.73
CA LEU A 228 16.41 -5.17 -8.35
C LEU A 228 15.24 -5.41 -9.30
N ALA A 229 14.59 -4.36 -9.78
CA ALA A 229 13.52 -4.49 -10.77
C ALA A 229 13.98 -5.20 -12.04
N ARG A 230 15.20 -4.88 -12.51
CA ARG A 230 15.79 -5.53 -13.68
C ARG A 230 16.17 -7.00 -13.43
N VAL A 231 16.68 -7.32 -12.23
CA VAL A 231 17.00 -8.72 -11.85
C VAL A 231 15.75 -9.58 -11.81
N PHE A 232 14.66 -9.04 -11.31
CA PHE A 232 13.38 -9.75 -11.16
C PHE A 232 12.49 -9.67 -12.40
N GLU A 233 12.94 -9.04 -13.47
CA GLU A 233 12.18 -8.88 -14.73
C GLU A 233 10.82 -8.18 -14.55
N ILE A 234 10.76 -7.23 -13.62
CA ILE A 234 9.56 -6.44 -13.31
C ILE A 234 9.79 -4.96 -13.59
N GLU A 235 8.69 -4.19 -13.73
CA GLU A 235 8.77 -2.76 -14.05
C GLU A 235 9.30 -1.94 -12.87
N ARG A 236 8.84 -2.23 -11.64
CA ARG A 236 9.18 -1.43 -10.46
C ARG A 236 9.22 -2.22 -9.15
N VAL A 237 10.14 -1.83 -8.28
CA VAL A 237 10.23 -2.30 -6.90
C VAL A 237 9.93 -1.14 -5.96
N LEU A 238 8.96 -1.31 -5.06
CA LEU A 238 8.56 -0.33 -4.06
C LEU A 238 9.02 -0.75 -2.67
N VAL A 239 9.71 0.15 -1.98
CA VAL A 239 10.19 -0.07 -0.61
C VAL A 239 9.68 1.04 0.29
N PRO A 240 8.49 0.88 0.87
CA PRO A 240 7.95 1.85 1.81
C PRO A 240 8.67 1.79 3.15
N LYS A 241 8.90 2.95 3.75
CA LYS A 241 9.61 3.08 5.03
C LYS A 241 8.72 3.71 6.11
N SER A 242 7.40 3.63 5.95
CA SER A 242 6.45 4.18 6.92
C SER A 242 6.60 3.51 8.28
N ILE A 243 6.55 4.32 9.33
CA ILE A 243 6.73 3.92 10.73
C ILE A 243 5.42 4.14 11.47
N VAL A 244 5.08 3.21 12.34
CA VAL A 244 3.90 3.30 13.20
C VAL A 244 4.31 3.10 14.66
N ASN A 245 3.65 3.83 15.54
CA ASN A 245 3.71 3.58 16.98
C ASN A 245 2.54 2.66 17.36
N THR A 246 2.86 1.45 17.80
CA THR A 246 1.88 0.44 18.22
C THR A 246 1.49 0.55 19.69
N ALA A 247 2.17 1.41 20.47
CA ALA A 247 1.86 1.60 21.88
C ALA A 247 0.52 2.35 22.06
N PRO A 248 -0.30 1.97 23.03
CA PRO A 248 -1.46 2.74 23.45
C PRO A 248 -1.08 4.14 23.94
N ARG A 249 -2.03 5.08 23.82
CA ARG A 249 -1.84 6.46 24.29
C ARG A 249 -1.47 6.48 25.77
N GLY A 250 -0.40 7.21 26.16
CA GLY A 250 0.08 7.33 27.53
C GLY A 250 1.05 6.22 27.98
N ARG A 251 1.44 5.32 27.09
CA ARG A 251 2.50 4.33 27.32
C ARG A 251 3.78 4.72 26.59
N ASP A 252 4.90 4.11 26.98
CA ASP A 252 6.17 4.28 26.28
C ASP A 252 6.03 3.93 24.79
N LYS A 253 6.70 4.72 23.94
CA LYS A 253 6.63 4.56 22.50
C LYS A 253 7.17 3.20 22.03
N SER A 254 6.42 2.50 21.21
CA SER A 254 6.85 1.27 20.53
C SER A 254 6.82 1.52 19.02
N MET A 255 7.94 1.99 18.48
CA MET A 255 8.08 2.33 17.07
C MET A 255 8.51 1.11 16.25
N GLY A 256 7.88 0.91 15.12
CA GLY A 256 8.21 -0.16 14.18
C GLY A 256 7.88 0.21 12.75
N TYR A 257 8.53 -0.48 11.79
CA TYR A 257 8.11 -0.36 10.40
C TYR A 257 6.71 -0.97 10.23
N LEU A 258 5.87 -0.25 9.51
CA LEU A 258 4.50 -0.69 9.20
C LEU A 258 4.53 -1.91 8.24
N TRP A 259 5.44 -1.87 7.28
CA TRP A 259 5.68 -2.95 6.32
C TRP A 259 6.68 -3.95 6.91
N GLY A 260 6.22 -5.14 7.23
CA GLY A 260 6.97 -6.11 8.02
C GLY A 260 8.15 -6.79 7.30
N LYS A 261 8.16 -8.12 7.36
CA LYS A 261 9.20 -9.01 6.80
C LYS A 261 8.73 -9.72 5.53
N ASP A 262 7.67 -9.22 4.92
CA ASP A 262 6.96 -9.85 3.84
C ASP A 262 7.20 -9.12 2.52
N ALA A 263 6.88 -9.77 1.42
CA ALA A 263 6.88 -9.19 0.09
C ALA A 263 5.58 -9.51 -0.65
N LEU A 264 5.19 -8.65 -1.58
CA LEU A 264 3.97 -8.81 -2.36
C LEU A 264 4.22 -8.45 -3.82
N LEU A 265 4.03 -9.41 -4.70
CA LEU A 265 4.11 -9.25 -6.14
C LEU A 265 2.71 -9.01 -6.69
N LEU A 266 2.52 -7.95 -7.50
CA LEU A 266 1.22 -7.51 -7.98
C LEU A 266 1.26 -7.10 -9.44
N TYR A 267 0.11 -7.26 -10.10
CA TYR A 267 -0.20 -6.53 -11.31
C TYR A 267 -1.04 -5.29 -10.99
N VAL A 268 -0.50 -4.13 -11.28
CA VAL A 268 -1.20 -2.84 -11.11
C VAL A 268 -1.41 -2.21 -12.47
N ALA A 269 -2.66 -2.00 -12.86
CA ALA A 269 -2.96 -1.40 -14.14
C ALA A 269 -2.41 0.04 -14.25
N PRO A 270 -1.72 0.41 -15.33
CA PRO A 270 -1.20 1.77 -15.52
C PRO A 270 -2.28 2.86 -15.53
N ARG A 271 -3.47 2.50 -15.97
CA ARG A 271 -4.66 3.35 -15.94
C ARG A 271 -5.86 2.54 -15.48
N VAL A 272 -6.55 3.05 -14.48
CA VAL A 272 -7.80 2.45 -14.02
C VAL A 272 -8.92 2.90 -14.95
N ALA A 273 -9.57 1.95 -15.58
CA ALA A 273 -10.74 2.16 -16.44
C ALA A 273 -11.74 1.02 -16.24
N LEU A 274 -12.96 1.20 -16.72
CA LEU A 274 -13.95 0.14 -16.78
C LEU A 274 -13.38 -1.05 -17.57
N LYS A 275 -13.55 -2.26 -17.04
CA LYS A 275 -13.05 -3.53 -17.63
C LYS A 275 -11.52 -3.69 -17.65
N THR A 276 -10.78 -2.87 -16.90
CA THR A 276 -9.34 -3.04 -16.76
C THR A 276 -9.07 -3.92 -15.55
N ALA A 277 -8.46 -5.07 -15.77
CA ALA A 277 -8.05 -5.96 -14.70
C ALA A 277 -6.90 -5.34 -13.90
N THR A 278 -6.99 -5.36 -12.58
CA THR A 278 -5.94 -4.94 -11.65
C THR A 278 -6.08 -5.72 -10.36
N ALA A 279 -4.97 -5.95 -9.68
CA ALA A 279 -4.98 -6.71 -8.44
C ALA A 279 -5.85 -6.05 -7.37
N MET A 280 -5.72 -4.73 -7.20
CA MET A 280 -6.30 -3.99 -6.08
C MET A 280 -6.71 -2.58 -6.50
N LEU A 281 -7.79 -2.05 -5.92
CA LEU A 281 -8.26 -0.68 -6.11
C LEU A 281 -8.59 -0.01 -4.78
N THR A 282 -8.37 1.30 -4.75
CA THR A 282 -8.97 2.18 -3.76
C THR A 282 -10.18 2.85 -4.38
N ILE A 283 -11.38 2.53 -3.90
CA ILE A 283 -12.62 3.12 -4.38
C ILE A 283 -12.97 4.29 -3.48
N THR A 284 -13.18 5.46 -4.07
CA THR A 284 -13.56 6.69 -3.36
C THR A 284 -14.92 7.18 -3.81
N TRP A 285 -15.68 7.72 -2.88
CA TRP A 285 -16.97 8.33 -3.17
C TRP A 285 -16.81 9.81 -3.51
N ASN A 286 -16.93 10.16 -4.80
CA ASN A 286 -16.71 11.54 -5.25
C ASN A 286 -17.82 12.52 -4.88
N ASN A 287 -19.06 12.05 -4.75
CA ASN A 287 -20.22 12.88 -4.39
C ASN A 287 -20.43 12.97 -2.86
N ALA A 288 -19.42 12.68 -2.06
CA ALA A 288 -19.53 12.79 -0.62
C ALA A 288 -19.77 14.25 -0.20
N PRO A 289 -20.63 14.51 0.80
CA PRO A 289 -20.93 15.86 1.26
C PRO A 289 -19.65 16.60 1.69
N GLY A 290 -19.41 17.78 1.12
CA GLY A 290 -18.23 18.60 1.44
C GLY A 290 -16.89 18.09 0.88
N ALA A 291 -16.87 16.98 0.19
CA ALA A 291 -15.64 16.41 -0.35
C ALA A 291 -15.21 17.13 -1.64
N ALA A 292 -13.91 17.40 -1.72
CA ALA A 292 -13.25 17.75 -2.98
C ALA A 292 -13.04 16.49 -3.84
N ALA A 293 -12.54 16.68 -5.06
CA ALA A 293 -12.17 15.57 -5.95
C ALA A 293 -11.21 14.60 -5.21
N GLY A 294 -11.58 13.32 -5.14
CA GLY A 294 -10.83 12.31 -4.37
C GLY A 294 -11.47 11.90 -3.05
N GLY A 295 -12.69 12.37 -2.75
CA GLY A 295 -13.48 11.93 -1.59
C GLY A 295 -12.96 12.41 -0.24
N GLN A 296 -12.13 13.47 -0.20
CA GLN A 296 -11.60 14.08 1.03
C GLN A 296 -12.22 15.46 1.26
N ALA A 297 -12.54 15.76 2.52
CA ALA A 297 -12.99 17.07 2.99
C ALA A 297 -12.17 17.50 4.20
N ILE A 298 -11.76 18.77 4.21
CA ILE A 298 -11.19 19.42 5.39
C ILE A 298 -12.14 20.53 5.75
N SER A 299 -12.65 20.53 6.97
CA SER A 299 -13.61 21.52 7.45
C SER A 299 -13.17 22.07 8.79
N THR A 300 -13.44 23.36 8.98
CA THR A 300 -13.25 24.05 10.25
C THR A 300 -14.63 24.35 10.84
N ILE A 301 -14.93 23.82 12.01
CA ILE A 301 -16.23 23.89 12.66
C ILE A 301 -16.08 24.65 13.97
N PRO A 302 -16.61 25.88 14.10
CA PRO A 302 -16.59 26.60 15.36
C PRO A 302 -17.55 25.97 16.37
N ASN A 303 -17.09 25.81 17.62
CA ASN A 303 -17.90 25.34 18.73
C ASN A 303 -18.02 26.45 19.79
N PRO A 304 -19.05 27.31 19.73
CA PRO A 304 -19.18 28.45 20.61
C PRO A 304 -19.40 28.06 22.07
N LEU A 305 -19.95 26.88 22.35
CA LEU A 305 -20.19 26.40 23.71
C LEU A 305 -18.90 26.05 24.45
N LYS A 306 -17.92 25.53 23.71
CA LYS A 306 -16.59 25.16 24.26
C LYS A 306 -15.53 26.22 24.02
N LYS A 307 -15.84 27.28 23.27
CA LYS A 307 -14.88 28.30 22.82
C LYS A 307 -13.67 27.63 22.17
N THR A 308 -13.95 26.72 21.24
CA THR A 308 -12.94 25.95 20.48
C THR A 308 -13.30 25.95 19.01
N GLU A 309 -12.33 25.90 18.18
CA GLU A 309 -12.46 25.66 16.75
C GLU A 309 -11.98 24.25 16.44
N ARG A 310 -12.81 23.47 15.76
CA ARG A 310 -12.51 22.09 15.38
C ARG A 310 -12.04 22.04 13.95
N VAL A 311 -10.80 21.61 13.74
CA VAL A 311 -10.31 21.22 12.42
C VAL A 311 -10.57 19.74 12.25
N GLU A 312 -11.36 19.36 11.25
CA GLU A 312 -11.74 17.99 10.95
C GLU A 312 -11.35 17.63 9.53
N ILE A 313 -10.74 16.46 9.37
CA ILE A 313 -10.52 15.82 8.07
C ILE A 313 -11.42 14.61 7.94
N GLU A 314 -12.12 14.52 6.83
CA GLU A 314 -12.96 13.39 6.47
C GLU A 314 -12.53 12.81 5.13
N ALA A 315 -12.65 11.50 5.00
CA ALA A 315 -12.42 10.82 3.73
C ALA A 315 -13.36 9.63 3.59
N PHE A 316 -13.86 9.40 2.38
CA PHE A 316 -14.77 8.31 2.06
C PHE A 316 -14.13 7.37 1.05
N TRP A 317 -13.58 6.27 1.53
CA TRP A 317 -12.92 5.30 0.67
C TRP A 317 -13.02 3.88 1.24
N THR A 318 -12.80 2.91 0.35
CA THR A 318 -12.57 1.50 0.67
C THR A 318 -11.47 0.94 -0.23
N GLN A 319 -10.65 0.06 0.30
CA GLN A 319 -9.62 -0.64 -0.46
C GLN A 319 -10.05 -2.08 -0.62
N LYS A 320 -10.09 -2.55 -1.86
CA LYS A 320 -10.59 -3.88 -2.18
C LYS A 320 -9.66 -4.58 -3.17
N ILE A 321 -9.47 -5.88 -2.94
CA ILE A 321 -8.84 -6.78 -3.91
C ILE A 321 -9.92 -7.10 -4.95
N ILE A 322 -9.61 -6.82 -6.21
CA ILE A 322 -10.53 -7.02 -7.33
C ILE A 322 -10.24 -8.37 -8.00
N ALA A 323 -8.97 -8.66 -8.24
CA ALA A 323 -8.54 -9.90 -8.88
C ALA A 323 -7.48 -10.59 -8.01
N ALA A 324 -7.90 -11.52 -7.18
CA ALA A 324 -7.01 -12.30 -6.32
C ALA A 324 -5.92 -13.09 -7.10
N PRO A 325 -6.16 -13.60 -8.32
CA PRO A 325 -5.10 -14.25 -9.11
C PRO A 325 -3.97 -13.32 -9.55
N MET A 326 -4.15 -11.99 -9.49
CA MET A 326 -3.15 -11.00 -9.91
C MET A 326 -2.18 -10.59 -8.80
N GLY A 327 -2.09 -11.37 -7.73
CA GLY A 327 -1.14 -11.14 -6.65
C GLY A 327 -0.53 -12.42 -6.11
N THR A 328 0.75 -12.36 -5.74
CA THR A 328 1.47 -13.44 -5.04
C THR A 328 2.09 -12.88 -3.78
N TYR A 329 1.76 -13.46 -2.64
CA TYR A 329 2.20 -12.99 -1.34
C TYR A 329 3.28 -13.88 -0.77
N PHE A 330 4.44 -13.29 -0.46
CA PHE A 330 5.59 -13.94 0.18
C PHE A 330 5.59 -13.56 1.67
N THR A 331 5.13 -14.47 2.51
CA THR A 331 5.11 -14.27 3.96
C THR A 331 6.41 -14.71 4.60
N THR A 332 6.88 -14.00 5.64
CA THR A 332 8.13 -14.31 6.35
C THR A 332 9.36 -14.47 5.43
N ALA A 333 9.48 -13.60 4.43
CA ALA A 333 10.57 -13.63 3.46
C ALA A 333 11.97 -13.49 4.11
N VAL A 334 12.04 -12.91 5.31
CA VAL A 334 13.27 -12.81 6.11
C VAL A 334 13.00 -13.23 7.57
N ALA A 335 14.07 -13.67 8.25
CA ALA A 335 14.01 -14.13 9.64
C ALA A 335 13.72 -13.01 10.66
#